data_fab9d50bf373cf7bd37d97eeedddb77d
#
_entry.id   fab9d50bf373cf7bd37d97eeedddb77d
#
_cell.length_a   1.000
_cell.length_b   1.000
_cell.length_c   1.000
_cell.angle_alpha   90.00
_cell.angle_beta   90.00
_cell.angle_gamma   90.00
#
_symmetry.space_group_name_H-M   'P 1'
#
loop_
_entity.id
_entity.type
_entity.pdbx_description
1 polymer ?
#
loop_
_entity_poly.entity_id
_entity_poly.type
_entity_poly.pdbx_seq_one_letter_code
_entity_poly.pdbx_strand_id
1 'polypeptide(L)'
;MKNTKKLKLAAAIDITGFDYFSWKHPDMPADANESIDFYVQQAKIVEDAKFESLFLFEMSHAVPGYPPQYLSMLEGVSVMSAMAMKTERIGLCLTASTSYTDPYNIARQVLSLDKISKGRASLNAITSNPDGIVEFSRGH
;
A
#
# COMPACT_ATOMS: atom_id res chain seq x y z
N MET A 1 0.85 9.27 38.03
CA MET A 1 0.12 9.42 36.75
C MET A 1 -0.13 8.04 36.17
N LYS A 2 -1.38 7.62 36.03
CA LYS A 2 -1.70 6.33 35.35
C LYS A 2 -1.36 6.46 33.89
N ASN A 3 -0.37 5.74 33.43
CA ASN A 3 -0.02 5.63 32.03
C ASN A 3 -1.15 4.82 31.32
N THR A 4 -2.15 5.52 30.82
CA THR A 4 -3.23 4.88 30.05
C THR A 4 -2.66 4.52 28.68
N LYS A 5 -2.24 3.27 28.51
CA LYS A 5 -1.87 2.74 27.21
C LYS A 5 -3.05 2.90 26.25
N LYS A 6 -2.89 3.72 25.23
CA LYS A 6 -3.88 3.85 24.15
C LYS A 6 -3.63 2.77 23.09
N LEU A 7 -4.71 2.21 22.55
CA LEU A 7 -4.64 1.32 21.40
C LEU A 7 -4.23 2.16 20.18
N LYS A 8 -3.25 1.67 19.43
CA LYS A 8 -2.82 2.24 18.14
C LYS A 8 -3.43 1.40 17.03
N LEU A 9 -4.12 2.02 16.10
CA LEU A 9 -4.77 1.36 14.98
C LEU A 9 -4.04 1.68 13.68
N ALA A 10 -3.85 0.66 12.87
CA ALA A 10 -3.42 0.79 11.48
C ALA A 10 -4.58 0.40 10.56
N ALA A 11 -4.80 1.15 9.49
CA ALA A 11 -5.77 0.81 8.45
C ALA A 11 -5.06 0.08 7.33
N ALA A 12 -5.51 -1.12 7.00
CA ALA A 12 -5.12 -1.79 5.77
C ALA A 12 -6.01 -1.28 4.64
N ILE A 13 -5.39 -0.82 3.56
CA ILE A 13 -6.11 -0.32 2.38
C ILE A 13 -5.84 -1.28 1.22
N ASP A 14 -6.92 -1.88 0.73
CA ASP A 14 -7.05 -2.42 -0.61
C ASP A 14 -8.06 -1.51 -1.31
N ILE A 15 -7.65 -0.83 -2.37
CA ILE A 15 -8.37 0.34 -2.87
C ILE A 15 -9.80 0.05 -3.31
N THR A 16 -10.03 -1.12 -3.88
CA THR A 16 -11.38 -1.59 -4.28
C THR A 16 -11.99 -2.56 -3.28
N GLY A 17 -11.35 -2.77 -2.13
CA GLY A 17 -11.79 -3.67 -1.06
C GLY A 17 -11.27 -5.10 -1.21
N PHE A 18 -11.26 -5.82 -0.07
CA PHE A 18 -10.70 -7.17 0.03
C PHE A 18 -11.60 -8.28 -0.52
N ASP A 19 -12.84 -7.97 -0.89
CA ASP A 19 -13.74 -8.94 -1.51
C ASP A 19 -13.53 -9.01 -3.01
N TYR A 20 -13.60 -10.22 -3.57
CA TYR A 20 -13.40 -10.49 -5.00
C TYR A 20 -14.33 -9.71 -5.94
N PHE A 21 -15.43 -9.19 -5.43
CA PHE A 21 -16.45 -8.48 -6.22
C PHE A 21 -16.64 -7.03 -5.80
N SER A 22 -15.91 -6.52 -4.80
CA SER A 22 -16.03 -5.15 -4.30
C SER A 22 -15.87 -4.11 -5.40
N TRP A 23 -15.01 -4.35 -6.38
CA TRP A 23 -14.79 -3.48 -7.53
C TRP A 23 -16.04 -3.30 -8.41
N LYS A 24 -17.04 -4.20 -8.32
CA LYS A 24 -18.32 -4.12 -9.04
C LYS A 24 -19.38 -3.33 -8.29
N HIS A 25 -19.09 -2.84 -7.08
CA HIS A 25 -20.08 -2.09 -6.33
C HIS A 25 -20.49 -0.83 -7.10
N PRO A 26 -21.78 -0.48 -7.17
CA PRO A 26 -22.28 0.68 -7.94
C PRO A 26 -21.61 2.01 -7.57
N ASP A 27 -21.24 2.18 -6.30
CA ASP A 27 -20.59 3.38 -5.79
C ASP A 27 -19.06 3.37 -5.96
N MET A 28 -18.48 2.28 -6.48
CA MET A 28 -17.04 2.19 -6.72
C MET A 28 -16.70 2.87 -8.06
N PRO A 29 -15.81 3.87 -8.08
CA PRO A 29 -15.35 4.44 -9.33
C PRO A 29 -14.72 3.37 -10.23
N ALA A 30 -15.02 3.42 -11.53
CA ALA A 30 -14.54 2.42 -12.48
C ALA A 30 -13.00 2.41 -12.60
N ASP A 31 -12.36 3.54 -12.33
CA ASP A 31 -10.91 3.77 -12.37
C ASP A 31 -10.26 3.82 -10.97
N ALA A 32 -10.94 3.38 -9.92
CA ALA A 32 -10.48 3.51 -8.53
C ALA A 32 -9.03 3.04 -8.33
N ASN A 33 -8.64 1.91 -8.94
CA ASN A 33 -7.29 1.34 -8.82
C ASN A 33 -6.21 2.16 -9.55
N GLU A 34 -6.59 2.99 -10.50
CA GLU A 34 -5.68 3.80 -11.31
C GLU A 34 -5.76 5.29 -10.95
N SER A 35 -6.72 5.67 -10.10
CA SER A 35 -6.97 7.05 -9.71
C SER A 35 -6.17 7.44 -8.46
N ILE A 36 -5.08 8.17 -8.64
CA ILE A 36 -4.28 8.68 -7.51
C ILE A 36 -5.10 9.57 -6.57
N ASP A 37 -6.08 10.29 -7.09
CA ASP A 37 -6.96 11.13 -6.27
C ASP A 37 -7.83 10.29 -5.36
N PHE A 38 -8.28 9.12 -5.82
CA PHE A 38 -9.05 8.19 -4.99
C PHE A 38 -8.19 7.61 -3.86
N TYR A 39 -6.95 7.20 -4.15
CA TYR A 39 -5.99 6.77 -3.12
C TYR A 39 -5.74 7.86 -2.07
N VAL A 40 -5.52 9.09 -2.50
CA VAL A 40 -5.32 10.24 -1.61
C VAL A 40 -6.56 10.51 -0.76
N GLN A 41 -7.76 10.39 -1.32
CA GLN A 41 -9.00 10.53 -0.58
C GLN A 41 -9.11 9.49 0.54
N GLN A 42 -8.80 8.21 0.27
CA GLN A 42 -8.78 7.17 1.29
C GLN A 42 -7.79 7.48 2.41
N ALA A 43 -6.58 7.93 2.06
CA ALA A 43 -5.57 8.30 3.05
C ALA A 43 -6.05 9.44 3.97
N LYS A 44 -6.73 10.44 3.43
CA LYS A 44 -7.30 11.55 4.22
C LYS A 44 -8.42 11.07 5.16
N ILE A 45 -9.30 10.19 4.69
CA ILE A 45 -10.36 9.60 5.53
C ILE A 45 -9.74 8.88 6.73
N VAL A 46 -8.72 8.07 6.50
CA VAL A 46 -8.02 7.33 7.56
C VAL A 46 -7.29 8.26 8.52
N GLU A 47 -6.64 9.32 8.00
CA GLU A 47 -5.99 10.35 8.83
C GLU A 47 -6.98 11.12 9.70
N ASP A 48 -8.11 11.52 9.16
CA ASP A 48 -9.16 12.24 9.89
C ASP A 48 -9.83 11.35 10.95
N ALA A 49 -9.93 10.06 10.69
CA ALA A 49 -10.37 9.06 11.64
C ALA A 49 -9.35 8.76 12.76
N LYS A 50 -8.17 9.43 12.76
CA LYS A 50 -7.13 9.31 13.80
C LYS A 50 -6.47 7.95 13.89
N PHE A 51 -6.38 7.22 12.80
CA PHE A 51 -5.51 6.05 12.74
C PHE A 51 -4.04 6.48 12.84
N GLU A 52 -3.22 5.63 13.46
CA GLU A 52 -1.78 5.88 13.61
C GLU A 52 -1.03 5.74 12.28
N SER A 53 -1.44 4.76 11.48
CA SER A 53 -0.83 4.50 10.18
C SER A 53 -1.83 3.92 9.19
N LEU A 54 -1.52 4.06 7.92
CA LEU A 54 -2.12 3.28 6.86
C LEU A 54 -1.08 2.33 6.25
N PHE A 55 -1.57 1.22 5.77
CA PHE A 55 -0.81 0.15 5.17
C PHE A 55 -1.47 -0.17 3.83
N LEU A 56 -0.69 -0.07 2.76
CA LEU A 56 -1.17 -0.38 1.42
C LEU A 56 -0.83 -1.84 1.10
N PHE A 57 -1.86 -2.58 0.70
CA PHE A 57 -1.65 -3.91 0.13
C PHE A 57 -0.90 -3.79 -1.20
N GLU A 58 0.10 -4.62 -1.39
CA GLU A 58 0.91 -4.65 -2.61
C GLU A 58 1.06 -6.09 -3.09
N MET A 59 0.82 -6.30 -4.37
CA MET A 59 1.09 -7.58 -5.02
C MET A 59 2.21 -7.41 -6.04
N SER A 60 3.31 -8.12 -5.82
CA SER A 60 4.47 -8.09 -6.72
C SER A 60 4.36 -9.05 -7.90
N HIS A 61 3.18 -9.63 -8.14
CA HIS A 61 2.99 -10.66 -9.17
C HIS A 61 1.53 -10.73 -9.64
N ALA A 62 1.37 -11.15 -10.87
CA ALA A 62 0.07 -11.48 -11.45
C ALA A 62 -0.12 -12.99 -11.46
N VAL A 63 -1.27 -13.47 -11.01
CA VAL A 63 -1.64 -14.88 -11.06
C VAL A 63 -2.82 -15.07 -12.00
N PRO A 64 -2.75 -16.01 -12.95
CA PRO A 64 -3.90 -16.33 -13.78
C PRO A 64 -5.13 -16.66 -12.94
N GLY A 65 -6.26 -16.04 -13.25
CA GLY A 65 -7.51 -16.24 -12.51
C GLY A 65 -7.73 -15.27 -11.34
N TYR A 66 -6.78 -14.40 -11.04
CA TYR A 66 -7.01 -13.33 -10.07
C TYR A 66 -8.00 -12.29 -10.60
N PRO A 67 -8.77 -11.67 -9.71
CA PRO A 67 -9.66 -10.57 -10.09
C PRO A 67 -8.92 -9.43 -10.78
N PRO A 68 -9.53 -8.79 -11.79
CA PRO A 68 -8.88 -7.74 -12.57
C PRO A 68 -8.32 -6.58 -11.74
N GLN A 69 -8.94 -6.25 -10.61
CA GLN A 69 -8.50 -5.19 -9.73
C GLN A 69 -7.07 -5.39 -9.19
N TYR A 70 -6.60 -6.61 -9.05
CA TYR A 70 -5.23 -6.89 -8.61
C TYR A 70 -4.19 -6.71 -9.72
N LEU A 71 -4.61 -6.56 -10.97
CA LEU A 71 -3.73 -6.38 -12.12
C LEU A 71 -3.54 -4.91 -12.50
N SER A 72 -4.43 -4.01 -12.05
CA SER A 72 -4.44 -2.60 -12.42
C SER A 72 -4.03 -1.66 -11.28
N MET A 73 -3.48 -2.18 -10.20
CA MET A 73 -3.06 -1.37 -9.05
C MET A 73 -1.85 -0.50 -9.39
N LEU A 74 -1.87 0.74 -8.93
CA LEU A 74 -0.69 1.61 -8.98
C LEU A 74 0.38 1.09 -8.01
N GLU A 75 1.66 1.26 -8.37
CA GLU A 75 2.81 0.80 -7.60
C GLU A 75 2.92 1.53 -6.25
N GLY A 76 3.19 0.78 -5.18
CA GLY A 76 3.06 1.21 -3.81
C GLY A 76 3.94 2.40 -3.41
N VAL A 77 5.20 2.49 -3.86
CA VAL A 77 6.09 3.62 -3.52
C VAL A 77 5.58 4.91 -4.13
N SER A 78 5.10 4.85 -5.38
CA SER A 78 4.54 5.99 -6.11
C SER A 78 3.28 6.50 -5.43
N VAL A 79 2.37 5.60 -5.08
CA VAL A 79 1.12 5.93 -4.37
C VAL A 79 1.40 6.51 -2.99
N MET A 80 2.26 5.86 -2.20
CA MET A 80 2.63 6.31 -0.87
C MET A 80 3.28 7.71 -0.90
N SER A 81 4.09 7.99 -1.93
CA SER A 81 4.70 9.30 -2.11
C SER A 81 3.65 10.38 -2.40
N ALA A 82 2.65 10.08 -3.22
CA ALA A 82 1.55 11.01 -3.48
C ALA A 82 0.68 11.23 -2.23
N MET A 83 0.36 10.17 -1.48
CA MET A 83 -0.34 10.27 -0.20
C MET A 83 0.45 11.10 0.82
N ALA A 84 1.79 10.92 0.88
CA ALA A 84 2.67 11.67 1.77
C ALA A 84 2.57 13.17 1.56
N MET A 85 2.45 13.61 0.31
CA MET A 85 2.33 15.03 -0.05
C MET A 85 0.96 15.63 0.27
N LYS A 86 -0.05 14.82 0.54
CA LYS A 86 -1.45 15.24 0.75
C LYS A 86 -1.97 14.96 2.16
N THR A 87 -1.13 14.34 3.01
CA THR A 87 -1.39 14.04 4.43
C THR A 87 -0.33 14.65 5.32
N GLU A 88 -0.61 14.85 6.60
CA GLU A 88 0.29 15.56 7.51
C GLU A 88 0.81 14.69 8.65
N ARG A 89 0.01 13.75 9.14
CA ARG A 89 0.26 13.05 10.41
C ARG A 89 0.33 11.53 10.29
N ILE A 90 -0.47 10.96 9.39
CA ILE A 90 -0.60 9.51 9.30
C ILE A 90 0.71 8.84 8.88
N GLY A 91 1.07 7.76 9.58
CA GLY A 91 2.17 6.90 9.18
C GLY A 91 1.87 6.16 7.88
N LEU A 92 2.88 6.00 7.04
CA LEU A 92 2.77 5.40 5.71
C LEU A 92 3.60 4.11 5.68
N CYS A 93 2.91 2.97 5.73
CA CYS A 93 3.56 1.66 5.77
C CYS A 93 3.61 1.05 4.36
N LEU A 94 4.79 1.15 3.74
CA LEU A 94 5.05 0.56 2.43
C LEU A 94 5.18 -0.96 2.56
N THR A 95 4.48 -1.71 1.72
CA THR A 95 4.71 -3.15 1.56
C THR A 95 5.79 -3.38 0.50
N ALA A 96 6.78 -4.20 0.80
CA ALA A 96 7.79 -4.61 -0.16
C ALA A 96 8.15 -6.10 0.00
N SER A 97 8.27 -6.79 -1.14
CA SER A 97 8.71 -8.18 -1.18
C SER A 97 10.21 -8.28 -1.07
N THR A 98 10.69 -8.96 -0.02
CA THR A 98 12.11 -9.27 0.16
C THR A 98 12.58 -10.44 -0.70
N SER A 99 11.65 -11.18 -1.31
CA SER A 99 11.98 -12.28 -2.22
C SER A 99 12.32 -11.81 -3.63
N TYR A 100 11.83 -10.64 -4.06
CA TYR A 100 11.92 -10.19 -5.44
C TYR A 100 12.57 -8.82 -5.61
N THR A 101 12.74 -8.09 -4.53
CA THR A 101 13.34 -6.76 -4.58
C THR A 101 14.67 -6.76 -3.85
N ASP A 102 15.71 -6.24 -4.52
CA ASP A 102 17.02 -6.10 -3.92
C ASP A 102 16.96 -5.21 -2.67
N PRO A 103 17.62 -5.62 -1.57
CA PRO A 103 17.59 -4.89 -0.28
C PRO A 103 18.02 -3.41 -0.40
N TYR A 104 18.98 -3.12 -1.28
CA TYR A 104 19.41 -1.74 -1.53
C TYR A 104 18.29 -0.91 -2.15
N ASN A 105 17.53 -1.49 -3.10
CA ASN A 105 16.41 -0.80 -3.72
C ASN A 105 15.29 -0.53 -2.70
N ILE A 106 14.94 -1.51 -1.86
CA ILE A 106 13.97 -1.33 -0.77
C ILE A 106 14.43 -0.20 0.15
N ALA A 107 15.69 -0.22 0.58
CA ALA A 107 16.24 0.82 1.46
C ALA A 107 16.16 2.21 0.84
N ARG A 108 16.48 2.35 -0.45
CA ARG A 108 16.36 3.63 -1.16
C ARG A 108 14.92 4.11 -1.28
N GLN A 109 13.99 3.24 -1.58
CA GLN A 109 12.57 3.55 -1.69
C GLN A 109 12.00 4.04 -0.37
N VAL A 110 12.24 3.26 0.71
CA VAL A 110 11.77 3.63 2.06
C VAL A 110 12.41 4.93 2.54
N LEU A 111 13.72 5.13 2.32
CA LEU A 111 14.40 6.37 2.68
C LEU A 111 13.84 7.58 1.91
N SER A 112 13.53 7.40 0.63
CA SER A 112 12.93 8.46 -0.18
C SER A 112 11.53 8.83 0.35
N LEU A 113 10.70 7.82 0.61
CA LEU A 113 9.38 8.01 1.20
C LEU A 113 9.47 8.67 2.58
N ASP A 114 10.45 8.30 3.41
CA ASP A 114 10.68 8.89 4.72
C ASP A 114 11.00 10.39 4.62
N LYS A 115 11.88 10.77 3.70
CA LYS A 115 12.19 12.18 3.43
C LYS A 115 10.99 12.96 2.92
N ILE A 116 10.24 12.41 1.96
CA ILE A 116 9.03 13.04 1.40
C ILE A 116 7.97 13.21 2.47
N SER A 117 7.77 12.19 3.30
CA SER A 117 6.76 12.18 4.36
C SER A 117 7.19 12.88 5.65
N LYS A 118 8.44 13.36 5.74
CA LYS A 118 9.01 14.00 6.94
C LYS A 118 9.02 13.07 8.17
N GLY A 119 9.52 11.84 7.99
CA GLY A 119 9.71 10.88 9.07
C GLY A 119 8.49 10.01 9.38
N ARG A 120 7.56 9.83 8.43
CA ARG A 120 6.35 9.03 8.63
C ARG A 120 6.36 7.67 7.93
N ALA A 121 7.45 7.34 7.23
CA ALA A 121 7.53 6.06 6.51
C ALA A 121 7.80 4.89 7.45
N SER A 122 7.24 3.75 7.11
CA SER A 122 7.55 2.46 7.70
C SER A 122 7.51 1.36 6.63
N LEU A 123 8.04 0.21 6.94
CA LEU A 123 8.15 -0.92 6.01
C LEU A 123 7.42 -2.13 6.55
N ASN A 124 6.55 -2.69 5.73
CA ASN A 124 6.04 -4.05 5.86
C ASN A 124 6.85 -4.95 4.91
N ALA A 125 7.88 -5.60 5.45
CA ALA A 125 8.70 -6.54 4.69
C ALA A 125 8.00 -7.90 4.64
N ILE A 126 7.68 -8.36 3.43
CA ILE A 126 7.02 -9.65 3.22
C ILE A 126 7.90 -10.60 2.40
N THR A 127 7.70 -11.90 2.61
CA THR A 127 8.13 -12.94 1.68
C THR A 127 6.93 -13.28 0.81
N SER A 128 7.05 -13.08 -0.49
CA SER A 128 5.95 -13.38 -1.40
C SER A 128 5.75 -14.89 -1.55
N ASN A 129 4.50 -15.32 -1.75
CA ASN A 129 4.19 -16.73 -2.00
C ASN A 129 4.83 -17.17 -3.34
N PRO A 130 5.60 -18.28 -3.37
CA PRO A 130 6.34 -18.69 -4.56
C PRO A 130 5.46 -19.17 -5.72
N ASP A 131 4.20 -19.51 -5.49
CA ASP A 131 3.38 -20.21 -6.49
C ASP A 131 2.99 -19.37 -7.72
N GLY A 132 3.17 -18.06 -7.72
CA GLY A 132 2.79 -17.18 -8.83
C GLY A 132 3.95 -16.50 -9.57
N ILE A 133 5.19 -16.60 -9.10
CA ILE A 133 6.26 -15.69 -9.54
C ILE A 133 7.40 -16.38 -10.29
N VAL A 134 7.45 -17.70 -10.25
CA VAL A 134 8.54 -18.48 -10.84
C VAL A 134 8.68 -18.24 -12.35
N GLU A 135 7.64 -17.79 -13.04
CA GLU A 135 7.66 -17.56 -14.48
C GLU A 135 8.15 -16.17 -14.90
N PHE A 136 7.99 -15.13 -14.05
CA PHE A 136 8.37 -13.75 -14.40
C PHE A 136 9.81 -13.36 -14.03
N SER A 137 10.41 -13.98 -13.02
CA SER A 137 11.75 -13.63 -12.54
C SER A 137 12.89 -14.48 -13.10
N ARG A 138 12.62 -15.48 -13.94
CA ARG A 138 13.63 -16.34 -14.56
C ARG A 138 14.09 -15.90 -15.94
N GLY A 139 13.84 -14.68 -16.33
CA GLY A 139 14.22 -14.11 -17.63
C GLY A 139 15.63 -13.49 -17.67
N HIS A 140 16.50 -13.80 -16.68
CA HIS A 140 17.92 -13.37 -16.70
C HIS A 140 18.81 -14.48 -16.25
#